data_ac4d410d99c4d901087dd54cc49305aa
#
_entry.id   ac4d410d99c4d901087dd54cc49305aa
#
_cell.length_a   1.000
_cell.length_b   1.000
_cell.length_c   1.000
_cell.angle_alpha   90.00
_cell.angle_beta   90.00
_cell.angle_gamma   90.00
#
_symmetry.space_group_name_H-M   'P 1'
#
loop_
_entity.id
_entity.type
_entity.pdbx_description
1 polymer ?
#
loop_
_entity_poly.entity_id
_entity_poly.type
_entity_poly.pdbx_seq_one_letter_code
_entity_poly.pdbx_strand_id
1 'polypeptide(L)'
;MSLVVAFNLDDYAILATDKRGVLNHRNENKEDTVLNINDTYQKLRKIPFGFFASAGDYFITECFYAECMAQTILKRNLDQILEDTYYRYCNLKGICHFGEMTTILLIAKRFDRNGKTTKDAILEINIEFQSIKIQEVAPMNLVALMANMNPDQSFWDKMGSYLRSSHDFKNFEEFFSYHVHLIKHIWLEQLEFDDLISHHIDFYFHDRRTSKGILLSAEEFKIL
;
A
#
# COMPACT_ATOMS: atom_id res chain seq x y z
N MET A 1 -11.33 5.82 3.87
CA MET A 1 -10.05 6.53 3.71
C MET A 1 -8.92 5.64 4.20
N SER A 2 -7.69 5.87 3.76
CA SER A 2 -6.57 4.99 4.08
C SER A 2 -5.29 5.80 4.02
N LEU A 3 -4.38 5.54 4.96
CA LEU A 3 -2.99 5.95 4.83
C LEU A 3 -2.18 4.70 4.51
N VAL A 4 -1.49 4.73 3.39
CA VAL A 4 -0.52 3.70 2.99
C VAL A 4 0.77 4.39 2.63
N VAL A 5 1.88 3.93 3.19
CA VAL A 5 3.22 4.46 2.93
C VAL A 5 4.12 3.33 2.46
N ALA A 6 4.89 3.57 1.42
CA ALA A 6 5.93 2.66 0.95
C ALA A 6 7.28 3.34 0.90
N PHE A 7 8.30 2.67 1.42
CA PHE A 7 9.71 3.06 1.26
C PHE A 7 10.42 2.04 0.37
N ASN A 8 10.95 2.51 -0.73
CA ASN A 8 11.79 1.70 -1.62
C ASN A 8 13.26 1.96 -1.33
N LEU A 9 13.82 1.18 -0.41
CA LEU A 9 15.23 1.25 -0.01
C LEU A 9 16.07 0.26 -0.84
N ASP A 10 17.40 0.30 -0.71
CA ASP A 10 18.30 -0.55 -1.50
C ASP A 10 18.04 -2.05 -1.29
N ASP A 11 18.25 -2.52 -0.05
CA ASP A 11 18.11 -3.94 0.29
C ASP A 11 16.74 -4.28 0.89
N TYR A 12 15.94 -3.27 1.20
CA TYR A 12 14.66 -3.43 1.87
C TYR A 12 13.54 -2.70 1.14
N ALA A 13 12.34 -3.23 1.27
CA ALA A 13 11.11 -2.54 0.94
C ALA A 13 10.21 -2.53 2.18
N ILE A 14 9.60 -1.40 2.46
CA ILE A 14 8.73 -1.25 3.62
C ILE A 14 7.35 -0.82 3.13
N LEU A 15 6.30 -1.52 3.59
CA LEU A 15 4.92 -1.06 3.50
C LEU A 15 4.39 -0.80 4.90
N ALA A 16 3.74 0.33 5.09
CA ALA A 16 3.01 0.65 6.31
C ALA A 16 1.59 1.09 5.96
N THR A 17 0.61 0.68 6.75
CA THR A 17 -0.79 1.03 6.53
C THR A 17 -1.55 1.16 7.83
N ASP A 18 -2.50 2.09 7.89
CA ASP A 18 -3.46 2.16 8.98
C ASP A 18 -4.47 0.99 8.92
N LYS A 19 -5.14 0.73 10.05
CA LYS A 19 -6.13 -0.36 10.17
C LYS A 19 -7.58 0.09 10.04
N ARG A 20 -7.82 1.36 9.74
CA ARG A 20 -9.19 1.88 9.67
C ARG A 20 -9.81 1.65 8.31
N GLY A 21 -10.83 0.82 8.25
CA GLY A 21 -11.77 0.75 7.14
C GLY A 21 -12.90 1.74 7.37
N VAL A 22 -13.21 2.58 6.39
CA VAL A 22 -14.33 3.53 6.44
C VAL A 22 -15.31 3.16 5.35
N LEU A 23 -16.55 2.88 5.73
CA LEU A 23 -17.64 2.68 4.80
C LEU A 23 -18.39 4.01 4.63
N ASN A 24 -18.29 4.58 3.45
CA ASN A 24 -18.98 5.81 3.08
C ASN A 24 -20.19 5.48 2.20
N HIS A 25 -21.24 6.26 2.35
CA HIS A 25 -22.32 6.37 1.39
C HIS A 25 -22.22 7.72 0.70
N ARG A 26 -22.13 7.72 -0.63
CA ARG A 26 -22.18 8.93 -1.44
C ARG A 26 -23.61 9.14 -1.93
N ASN A 27 -24.21 10.25 -1.53
CA ASN A 27 -25.55 10.62 -1.99
C ASN A 27 -25.54 11.16 -3.42
N GLU A 28 -26.72 11.43 -3.99
CA GLU A 28 -26.87 11.97 -5.35
C GLU A 28 -26.18 13.33 -5.54
N ASN A 29 -26.00 14.09 -4.46
CA ASN A 29 -25.30 15.39 -4.46
C ASN A 29 -23.77 15.25 -4.36
N LYS A 30 -23.23 14.02 -4.38
CA LYS A 30 -21.80 13.66 -4.20
C LYS A 30 -21.25 13.98 -2.81
N GLU A 31 -22.09 14.11 -1.80
CA GLU A 31 -21.69 14.26 -0.42
C GLU A 31 -21.45 12.87 0.20
N ASP A 32 -20.31 12.71 0.86
CA ASP A 32 -19.95 11.47 1.53
C ASP A 32 -20.45 11.48 2.97
N THR A 33 -21.20 10.46 3.34
CA THR A 33 -21.64 10.22 4.72
C THR A 33 -20.96 8.95 5.24
N VAL A 34 -20.21 9.06 6.34
CA VAL A 34 -19.60 7.91 6.99
C VAL A 34 -20.71 7.06 7.64
N LEU A 35 -20.87 5.83 7.16
CA LEU A 35 -21.84 4.87 7.69
C LEU A 35 -21.27 3.99 8.78
N ASN A 36 -20.00 3.61 8.65
CA ASN A 36 -19.34 2.71 9.59
C ASN A 36 -17.82 2.91 9.56
N ILE A 37 -17.20 2.74 10.72
CA ILE A 37 -15.74 2.74 10.91
C ILE A 37 -15.35 1.41 11.53
N ASN A 38 -14.37 0.74 10.94
CA ASN A 38 -13.79 -0.50 11.45
C ASN A 38 -12.28 -0.36 11.60
N ASP A 39 -11.79 -0.32 12.83
CA ASP A 39 -10.37 -0.16 13.18
C ASP A 39 -9.58 -1.47 13.19
N THR A 40 -10.19 -2.58 12.78
CA THR A 40 -9.54 -3.90 12.68
C THR A 40 -9.40 -4.38 11.25
N TYR A 41 -9.67 -3.53 10.26
CA TYR A 41 -9.59 -3.90 8.86
C TYR A 41 -8.14 -4.12 8.42
N GLN A 42 -7.86 -5.30 7.88
CA GLN A 42 -6.52 -5.66 7.41
C GLN A 42 -6.30 -5.16 5.98
N LYS A 43 -5.62 -4.02 5.83
CA LYS A 43 -5.27 -3.44 4.54
C LYS A 43 -3.99 -4.03 3.95
N LEU A 44 -3.04 -4.41 4.80
CA LEU A 44 -1.79 -5.03 4.42
C LEU A 44 -1.98 -6.54 4.31
N ARG A 45 -1.88 -7.09 3.10
CA ARG A 45 -2.25 -8.48 2.80
C ARG A 45 -1.15 -9.24 2.09
N LYS A 46 -1.00 -10.49 2.50
CA LYS A 46 -0.13 -11.46 1.82
C LYS A 46 -0.85 -12.09 0.64
N ILE A 47 -0.14 -12.22 -0.46
CA ILE A 47 -0.57 -12.95 -1.66
C ILE A 47 0.52 -13.95 -2.07
N PRO A 48 0.26 -14.92 -2.97
CA PRO A 48 1.22 -15.97 -3.31
C PRO A 48 2.57 -15.49 -3.80
N PHE A 49 2.64 -14.30 -4.40
CA PHE A 49 3.85 -13.75 -4.99
C PHE A 49 4.36 -12.47 -4.31
N GLY A 50 3.78 -12.07 -3.16
CA GLY A 50 4.23 -10.87 -2.45
C GLY A 50 3.31 -10.39 -1.34
N PHE A 51 3.36 -9.08 -1.11
CA PHE A 51 2.49 -8.36 -0.18
C PHE A 51 1.99 -7.09 -0.84
N PHE A 52 0.75 -6.72 -0.56
CA PHE A 52 0.22 -5.45 -1.03
C PHE A 52 -0.55 -4.70 0.05
N ALA A 53 -0.67 -3.40 -0.14
CA ALA A 53 -1.59 -2.51 0.56
C ALA A 53 -2.30 -1.61 -0.45
N SER A 54 -3.48 -1.12 -0.13
CA SER A 54 -4.29 -0.31 -1.05
C SER A 54 -4.98 0.85 -0.36
N ALA A 55 -5.20 1.91 -1.15
CA ALA A 55 -6.06 3.02 -0.81
C ALA A 55 -7.08 3.22 -1.92
N GLY A 56 -8.35 3.48 -1.58
CA GLY A 56 -9.46 3.67 -2.51
C GLY A 56 -10.62 2.73 -2.27
N ASP A 57 -11.26 2.24 -3.34
CA ASP A 57 -12.45 1.40 -3.25
C ASP A 57 -12.14 0.01 -2.66
N TYR A 58 -12.85 -0.31 -1.59
CA TYR A 58 -12.77 -1.60 -0.91
C TYR A 58 -13.07 -2.77 -1.86
N PHE A 59 -14.08 -2.66 -2.72
CA PHE A 59 -14.49 -3.76 -3.59
C PHE A 59 -13.44 -4.08 -4.65
N ILE A 60 -12.76 -3.07 -5.21
CA ILE A 60 -11.62 -3.30 -6.12
C ILE A 60 -10.51 -4.05 -5.38
N THR A 61 -10.20 -3.62 -4.14
CA THR A 61 -9.20 -4.28 -3.30
C THR A 61 -9.52 -5.75 -3.05
N GLU A 62 -10.80 -6.07 -2.73
CA GLU A 62 -11.24 -7.46 -2.53
C GLU A 62 -11.20 -8.27 -3.83
N CYS A 63 -11.59 -7.69 -4.95
CA CYS A 63 -11.48 -8.35 -6.26
C CYS A 63 -10.02 -8.66 -6.58
N PHE A 64 -9.10 -7.70 -6.41
CA PHE A 64 -7.68 -7.91 -6.63
C PHE A 64 -7.11 -9.02 -5.74
N TYR A 65 -7.43 -9.00 -4.45
CA TYR A 65 -7.01 -10.04 -3.53
C TYR A 65 -7.50 -11.42 -3.94
N ALA A 66 -8.77 -11.55 -4.31
CA ALA A 66 -9.36 -12.81 -4.74
C ALA A 66 -8.69 -13.34 -6.02
N GLU A 67 -8.42 -12.47 -7.01
CA GLU A 67 -7.73 -12.84 -8.25
C GLU A 67 -6.27 -13.22 -8.00
N CYS A 68 -5.56 -12.53 -7.10
CA CYS A 68 -4.22 -12.91 -6.68
C CYS A 68 -4.19 -14.28 -6.01
N MET A 69 -5.15 -14.59 -5.15
CA MET A 69 -5.23 -15.90 -4.48
C MET A 69 -5.56 -17.03 -5.47
N ALA A 70 -6.35 -16.75 -6.49
CA ALA A 70 -6.66 -17.72 -7.55
C ALA A 70 -5.47 -17.97 -8.51
N GLN A 71 -4.48 -17.08 -8.56
CA GLN A 71 -3.33 -17.15 -9.45
C GLN A 71 -2.52 -18.45 -9.30
N THR A 72 -2.40 -18.99 -8.08
CA THR A 72 -1.69 -20.27 -7.82
C THR A 72 -2.25 -21.44 -8.62
N ILE A 73 -3.54 -21.41 -8.94
CA ILE A 73 -4.24 -22.43 -9.73
C ILE A 73 -4.16 -22.10 -11.21
N LEU A 74 -4.38 -20.84 -11.57
CA LEU A 74 -4.56 -20.40 -12.95
C LEU A 74 -3.28 -19.97 -13.67
N LYS A 75 -2.17 -19.81 -12.94
CA LYS A 75 -0.84 -19.42 -13.47
C LYS A 75 -0.87 -18.14 -14.33
N ARG A 76 -1.67 -17.15 -13.94
CA ARG A 76 -1.82 -15.87 -14.64
C ARG A 76 -0.65 -14.94 -14.31
N ASN A 77 -0.31 -14.04 -15.23
CA ASN A 77 0.59 -12.91 -14.98
C ASN A 77 -0.16 -11.73 -14.30
N LEU A 78 0.57 -10.69 -13.91
CA LEU A 78 -0.02 -9.54 -13.20
C LEU A 78 -1.04 -8.79 -14.07
N ASP A 79 -0.77 -8.62 -15.37
CA ASP A 79 -1.70 -7.92 -16.28
C ASP A 79 -3.04 -8.65 -16.37
N GLN A 80 -3.01 -9.97 -16.52
CA GLN A 80 -4.22 -10.80 -16.52
C GLN A 80 -4.98 -10.73 -15.18
N ILE A 81 -4.25 -10.72 -14.05
CA ILE A 81 -4.87 -10.56 -12.73
C ILE A 81 -5.60 -9.22 -12.63
N LEU A 82 -4.99 -8.15 -13.13
CA LEU A 82 -5.56 -6.80 -13.10
C LEU A 82 -6.78 -6.69 -14.03
N GLU A 83 -6.70 -7.24 -15.23
CA GLU A 83 -7.85 -7.32 -16.15
C GLU A 83 -9.02 -8.08 -15.51
N ASP A 84 -8.78 -9.26 -14.93
CA ASP A 84 -9.81 -10.06 -14.26
C ASP A 84 -10.37 -9.35 -13.03
N THR A 85 -9.52 -8.62 -12.27
CA THR A 85 -9.94 -7.77 -11.16
C THR A 85 -10.97 -6.73 -11.64
N TYR A 86 -10.64 -6.04 -12.73
CA TYR A 86 -11.48 -5.03 -13.31
C TYR A 86 -12.83 -5.62 -13.79
N TYR A 87 -12.81 -6.72 -14.53
CA TYR A 87 -14.03 -7.39 -14.99
C TYR A 87 -14.89 -7.88 -13.83
N ARG A 88 -14.29 -8.48 -12.81
CA ARG A 88 -15.02 -8.93 -11.60
C ARG A 88 -15.69 -7.75 -10.89
N TYR A 89 -14.98 -6.65 -10.72
CA TYR A 89 -15.51 -5.44 -10.11
C TYR A 89 -16.71 -4.89 -10.90
N CYS A 90 -16.58 -4.76 -12.22
CA CYS A 90 -17.67 -4.31 -13.09
C CYS A 90 -18.91 -5.18 -13.00
N ASN A 91 -18.73 -6.50 -12.96
CA ASN A 91 -19.84 -7.45 -12.82
C ASN A 91 -20.54 -7.34 -11.46
N LEU A 92 -19.80 -7.10 -10.38
CA LEU A 92 -20.37 -6.95 -9.02
C LEU A 92 -21.14 -5.65 -8.84
N LYS A 93 -20.70 -4.56 -9.43
CA LYS A 93 -21.31 -3.23 -9.30
C LYS A 93 -22.41 -2.94 -10.33
N GLY A 94 -22.57 -3.83 -11.34
CA GLY A 94 -23.67 -3.75 -12.32
C GLY A 94 -23.51 -2.72 -13.44
N ILE A 95 -22.78 -1.66 -13.26
CA ILE A 95 -22.35 -0.66 -14.25
C ILE A 95 -21.14 0.04 -13.68
N CYS A 96 -20.12 0.23 -14.51
CA CYS A 96 -18.91 0.95 -14.12
C CYS A 96 -19.19 2.42 -13.80
N HIS A 97 -19.78 2.71 -12.66
CA HIS A 97 -19.85 4.07 -12.11
C HIS A 97 -18.55 4.37 -11.39
N PHE A 98 -17.62 4.92 -12.14
CA PHE A 98 -16.31 5.28 -11.63
C PHE A 98 -16.26 6.74 -11.22
N GLY A 99 -16.01 6.95 -9.98
CA GLY A 99 -15.55 8.19 -9.41
C GLY A 99 -14.35 7.97 -8.50
N GLU A 100 -13.98 6.72 -8.21
CA GLU A 100 -12.98 6.44 -7.21
C GLU A 100 -11.78 5.71 -7.82
N MET A 101 -10.63 6.36 -7.77
CA MET A 101 -9.34 5.77 -8.07
C MET A 101 -8.93 4.84 -6.93
N THR A 102 -8.47 3.65 -7.26
CA THR A 102 -7.82 2.74 -6.30
C THR A 102 -6.37 2.61 -6.66
N THR A 103 -5.50 2.88 -5.71
CA THR A 103 -4.08 2.65 -5.84
C THR A 103 -3.65 1.49 -4.96
N ILE A 104 -2.88 0.57 -5.54
CA ILE A 104 -2.31 -0.59 -4.87
C ILE A 104 -0.80 -0.43 -4.87
N LEU A 105 -0.18 -0.55 -3.70
CA LEU A 105 1.27 -0.69 -3.56
C LEU A 105 1.59 -2.17 -3.34
N LEU A 106 2.32 -2.75 -4.27
CA LEU A 106 2.63 -4.17 -4.32
C LEU A 106 4.13 -4.41 -4.24
N ILE A 107 4.59 -5.13 -3.21
CA ILE A 107 5.93 -5.74 -3.20
C ILE A 107 5.82 -7.11 -3.83
N ALA A 108 6.40 -7.29 -5.01
CA ALA A 108 6.32 -8.53 -5.76
C ALA A 108 7.69 -8.99 -6.25
N LYS A 109 7.83 -10.31 -6.37
CA LYS A 109 8.97 -10.93 -7.06
C LYS A 109 8.91 -10.60 -8.55
N ARG A 110 10.02 -10.06 -9.07
CA ARG A 110 10.20 -9.91 -10.50
C ARG A 110 10.82 -11.15 -11.10
N PHE A 111 10.34 -11.49 -12.27
CA PHE A 111 10.96 -12.51 -13.14
C PHE A 111 11.48 -11.81 -14.39
N ASP A 112 12.71 -12.10 -14.76
CA ASP A 112 13.23 -11.67 -16.07
C ASP A 112 12.56 -12.45 -17.21
N ARG A 113 12.88 -12.09 -18.45
CA ARG A 113 12.34 -12.74 -19.66
C ARG A 113 12.63 -14.24 -19.72
N ASN A 114 13.60 -14.73 -18.96
CA ASN A 114 14.02 -16.13 -18.91
C ASN A 114 13.40 -16.87 -17.69
N GLY A 115 12.49 -16.21 -16.95
CA GLY A 115 11.87 -16.78 -15.74
C GLY A 115 12.80 -16.82 -14.52
N LYS A 116 13.96 -16.16 -14.56
CA LYS A 116 14.86 -16.05 -13.41
C LYS A 116 14.39 -14.91 -12.50
N THR A 117 14.34 -15.19 -11.20
CA THR A 117 13.99 -14.18 -10.19
C THR A 117 15.02 -13.05 -10.20
N THR A 118 14.54 -11.84 -10.39
CA THR A 118 15.31 -10.61 -10.20
C THR A 118 15.01 -10.02 -8.82
N LYS A 119 15.59 -8.85 -8.53
CA LYS A 119 15.35 -8.11 -7.29
C LYS A 119 13.84 -7.80 -7.15
N ASP A 120 13.26 -8.04 -5.98
CA ASP A 120 11.87 -7.72 -5.70
C ASP A 120 11.64 -6.20 -5.83
N ALA A 121 10.55 -5.81 -6.47
CA ALA A 121 10.20 -4.42 -6.73
C ALA A 121 8.98 -3.98 -5.93
N ILE A 122 8.87 -2.68 -5.68
CA ILE A 122 7.61 -2.05 -5.28
C ILE A 122 6.95 -1.53 -6.56
N LEU A 123 5.74 -2.01 -6.83
CA LEU A 123 4.90 -1.54 -7.93
C LEU A 123 3.77 -0.68 -7.36
N GLU A 124 3.59 0.48 -7.95
CA GLU A 124 2.41 1.31 -7.77
C GLU A 124 1.46 1.02 -8.93
N ILE A 125 0.25 0.57 -8.60
CA ILE A 125 -0.78 0.17 -9.57
C ILE A 125 -1.97 1.08 -9.37
N ASN A 126 -2.23 1.94 -10.33
CA ASN A 126 -3.37 2.85 -10.33
C ASN A 126 -4.48 2.27 -11.20
N ILE A 127 -5.61 1.94 -10.59
CA ILE A 127 -6.81 1.44 -11.25
C ILE A 127 -7.82 2.58 -11.32
N GLU A 128 -8.00 3.11 -12.53
CA GLU A 128 -8.92 4.18 -12.87
C GLU A 128 -9.97 3.65 -13.86
N PHE A 129 -10.98 4.46 -14.16
CA PHE A 129 -11.96 4.13 -15.19
C PHE A 129 -11.30 3.85 -16.55
N GLN A 130 -11.45 2.63 -17.04
CA GLN A 130 -10.88 2.15 -18.32
C GLN A 130 -9.36 2.28 -18.45
N SER A 131 -8.66 2.45 -17.33
CA SER A 131 -7.20 2.63 -17.34
C SER A 131 -6.57 1.93 -16.15
N ILE A 132 -5.58 1.10 -16.42
CA ILE A 132 -4.70 0.52 -15.39
C ILE A 132 -3.29 0.97 -15.72
N LYS A 133 -2.65 1.65 -14.78
CA LYS A 133 -1.28 2.12 -14.89
C LYS A 133 -0.42 1.41 -13.87
N ILE A 134 0.70 0.85 -14.29
CA ILE A 134 1.67 0.20 -13.43
C ILE A 134 3.00 0.96 -13.57
N GLN A 135 3.53 1.40 -12.45
CA GLN A 135 4.86 2.00 -12.41
C GLN A 135 5.68 1.40 -11.27
N GLU A 136 6.99 1.28 -11.49
CA GLU A 136 7.90 0.89 -10.42
C GLU A 136 8.28 2.11 -9.60
N VAL A 137 8.18 1.98 -8.28
CA VAL A 137 8.68 3.00 -7.36
C VAL A 137 10.21 3.04 -7.47
N ALA A 138 10.77 4.21 -7.75
CA ALA A 138 12.22 4.37 -7.88
C ALA A 138 12.97 4.00 -6.59
N PRO A 139 14.22 3.50 -6.67
CA PRO A 139 15.06 3.28 -5.50
C PRO A 139 15.25 4.56 -4.67
N MET A 140 15.37 4.41 -3.37
CA MET A 140 15.50 5.50 -2.40
C MET A 140 14.37 6.53 -2.53
N ASN A 141 13.15 6.04 -2.74
CA ASN A 141 11.96 6.87 -2.86
C ASN A 141 10.87 6.45 -1.88
N LEU A 142 10.03 7.42 -1.56
CA LEU A 142 8.84 7.31 -0.71
C LEU A 142 7.60 7.52 -1.57
N VAL A 143 6.60 6.67 -1.37
CA VAL A 143 5.25 6.86 -1.92
C VAL A 143 4.26 6.83 -0.75
N ALA A 144 3.36 7.81 -0.72
CA ALA A 144 2.27 7.86 0.24
C ALA A 144 0.94 7.98 -0.50
N LEU A 145 -0.03 7.17 -0.07
CA LEU A 145 -1.39 7.14 -0.61
C LEU A 145 -2.35 7.54 0.50
N MET A 146 -3.14 8.58 0.25
CA MET A 146 -4.11 9.11 1.22
C MET A 146 -5.27 9.79 0.51
N ALA A 147 -6.41 9.86 1.18
CA ALA A 147 -7.55 10.64 0.69
C ALA A 147 -7.35 12.13 0.90
N ASN A 148 -6.86 12.54 2.09
CA ASN A 148 -6.56 13.92 2.42
C ASN A 148 -5.07 14.02 2.75
N MET A 149 -4.25 14.33 1.76
CA MET A 149 -2.80 14.52 1.96
C MET A 149 -2.50 15.87 2.59
N ASN A 150 -1.47 15.87 3.43
CA ASN A 150 -0.80 17.13 3.76
C ASN A 150 -0.42 17.83 2.44
N PRO A 151 -0.93 19.02 2.17
CA PRO A 151 -0.70 19.72 0.90
C PRO A 151 0.73 20.28 0.77
N ASP A 152 1.53 20.26 1.86
CA ASP A 152 2.88 20.79 1.84
C ASP A 152 3.85 19.82 1.17
N GLN A 153 4.18 20.10 -0.10
CA GLN A 153 5.16 19.33 -0.86
C GLN A 153 6.52 19.32 -0.17
N SER A 154 6.89 20.40 0.55
CA SER A 154 8.19 20.48 1.24
C SER A 154 8.30 19.45 2.37
N PHE A 155 7.17 19.10 3.01
CA PHE A 155 7.11 18.02 3.98
C PHE A 155 7.48 16.67 3.33
N TRP A 156 6.88 16.35 2.19
CA TRP A 156 7.14 15.08 1.49
C TRP A 156 8.56 14.99 0.95
N ASP A 157 9.08 16.06 0.39
CA ASP A 157 10.47 16.15 -0.08
C ASP A 157 11.46 15.95 1.08
N LYS A 158 11.17 16.54 2.24
CA LYS A 158 11.94 16.36 3.47
C LYS A 158 11.88 14.92 3.96
N MET A 159 10.70 14.29 3.99
CA MET A 159 10.56 12.88 4.40
C MET A 159 11.32 11.95 3.44
N GLY A 160 11.24 12.20 2.13
CA GLY A 160 12.03 11.48 1.13
C GLY A 160 13.54 11.63 1.35
N SER A 161 14.02 12.83 1.71
CA SER A 161 15.44 13.09 1.99
C SER A 161 15.99 12.37 3.23
N TYR A 162 15.12 11.92 4.12
CA TYR A 162 15.48 11.15 5.31
C TYR A 162 15.59 9.65 5.06
N LEU A 163 15.24 9.15 3.90
CA LEU A 163 15.48 7.75 3.57
C LEU A 163 16.96 7.43 3.64
N ARG A 164 17.31 6.31 4.24
CA ARG A 164 18.70 5.84 4.42
C ARG A 164 18.82 4.40 3.99
N SER A 165 19.98 4.08 3.40
CA SER A 165 20.34 2.71 3.06
C SER A 165 20.60 1.88 4.33
N SER A 166 20.40 0.57 4.25
CA SER A 166 20.77 -0.34 5.33
C SER A 166 22.27 -0.28 5.66
N HIS A 167 23.09 0.14 4.70
CA HIS A 167 24.55 0.30 4.86
C HIS A 167 24.97 1.49 5.74
N ASP A 168 24.05 2.44 5.98
CA ASP A 168 24.30 3.59 6.84
C ASP A 168 24.18 3.28 8.35
N PHE A 169 23.79 2.04 8.69
CA PHE A 169 23.56 1.60 10.07
C PHE A 169 24.48 0.45 10.46
N LYS A 170 24.80 0.36 11.75
CA LYS A 170 25.66 -0.71 12.28
C LYS A 170 25.01 -2.08 12.22
N ASN A 171 23.70 -2.15 12.36
CA ASN A 171 22.92 -3.38 12.39
C ASN A 171 21.48 -3.14 11.93
N PHE A 172 20.75 -4.25 11.75
CA PHE A 172 19.35 -4.21 11.32
C PHE A 172 18.42 -3.52 12.33
N GLU A 173 18.71 -3.63 13.63
CA GLU A 173 17.86 -3.04 14.68
C GLU A 173 17.88 -1.51 14.62
N GLU A 174 19.06 -0.91 14.43
CA GLU A 174 19.19 0.54 14.24
C GLU A 174 18.49 1.00 12.96
N PHE A 175 18.69 0.29 11.84
CA PHE A 175 18.02 0.55 10.57
C PHE A 175 16.50 0.47 10.71
N PHE A 176 16.00 -0.59 11.32
CA PHE A 176 14.59 -0.82 11.57
C PHE A 176 13.98 0.29 12.43
N SER A 177 14.60 0.56 13.59
CA SER A 177 14.14 1.59 14.52
C SER A 177 14.06 2.96 13.85
N TYR A 178 15.08 3.33 13.08
CA TYR A 178 15.12 4.60 12.35
C TYR A 178 13.92 4.75 11.41
N HIS A 179 13.65 3.75 10.57
CA HIS A 179 12.56 3.84 9.58
C HIS A 179 11.18 3.73 10.22
N VAL A 180 11.03 3.00 11.33
CA VAL A 180 9.79 3.01 12.12
C VAL A 180 9.53 4.40 12.70
N HIS A 181 10.55 5.10 13.21
CA HIS A 181 10.38 6.48 13.69
C HIS A 181 10.03 7.45 12.56
N LEU A 182 10.61 7.28 11.37
CA LEU A 182 10.27 8.09 10.21
C LEU A 182 8.81 7.89 9.79
N ILE A 183 8.34 6.65 9.72
CA ILE A 183 6.93 6.33 9.44
C ILE A 183 6.03 6.93 10.53
N LYS A 184 6.40 6.80 11.80
CA LYS A 184 5.65 7.39 12.90
C LYS A 184 5.50 8.92 12.75
N HIS A 185 6.58 9.61 12.37
CA HIS A 185 6.54 11.05 12.14
C HIS A 185 5.56 11.41 11.01
N ILE A 186 5.62 10.69 9.87
CA ILE A 186 4.66 10.86 8.78
C ILE A 186 3.23 10.64 9.29
N TRP A 187 3.02 9.63 10.12
CA TRP A 187 1.70 9.29 10.65
C TRP A 187 1.13 10.38 11.54
N LEU A 188 1.92 10.88 12.47
CA LEU A 188 1.50 11.93 13.40
C LEU A 188 1.14 13.22 12.66
N GLU A 189 1.93 13.61 11.67
CA GLU A 189 1.61 14.75 10.81
C GLU A 189 0.29 14.55 10.06
N GLN A 190 0.04 13.34 9.53
CA GLN A 190 -1.17 13.08 8.77
C GLN A 190 -2.43 12.99 9.65
N LEU A 191 -2.33 12.60 10.90
CA LEU A 191 -3.44 12.63 11.86
C LEU A 191 -3.96 14.05 12.12
N GLU A 192 -3.15 15.07 11.90
CA GLU A 192 -3.57 16.48 12.01
C GLU A 192 -4.46 16.90 10.82
N PHE A 193 -4.37 16.19 9.68
CA PHE A 193 -5.14 16.50 8.46
C PHE A 193 -6.33 15.58 8.24
N ASP A 194 -6.32 14.36 8.79
CA ASP A 194 -7.36 13.37 8.57
C ASP A 194 -7.59 12.51 9.82
N ASP A 195 -8.64 12.80 10.55
CA ASP A 195 -9.09 12.08 11.74
C ASP A 195 -9.67 10.67 11.42
N LEU A 196 -9.85 10.37 10.13
CA LEU A 196 -10.26 9.04 9.68
C LEU A 196 -9.09 8.07 9.51
N ILE A 197 -7.86 8.47 9.79
CA ILE A 197 -6.70 7.59 9.90
C ILE A 197 -6.69 6.95 11.29
N SER A 198 -6.39 5.65 11.37
CA SER A 198 -6.26 4.93 12.63
C SER A 198 -4.89 5.17 13.29
N HIS A 199 -4.86 5.17 14.63
CA HIS A 199 -3.61 5.10 15.40
C HIS A 199 -2.93 3.72 15.34
N HIS A 200 -3.62 2.71 14.86
CA HIS A 200 -3.10 1.35 14.69
C HIS A 200 -2.46 1.22 13.31
N ILE A 201 -1.24 0.69 13.26
CA ILE A 201 -0.46 0.57 12.04
C ILE A 201 0.06 -0.84 11.89
N ASP A 202 -0.06 -1.39 10.68
CA ASP A 202 0.63 -2.60 10.25
C ASP A 202 1.84 -2.24 9.40
N PHE A 203 2.96 -2.91 9.66
CA PHE A 203 4.21 -2.76 8.94
C PHE A 203 4.63 -4.08 8.31
N TYR A 204 5.10 -4.04 7.08
CA TYR A 204 5.79 -5.14 6.45
C TYR A 204 7.17 -4.70 6.00
N PHE A 205 8.21 -5.27 6.61
CA PHE A 205 9.60 -5.11 6.23
C PHE A 205 10.01 -6.29 5.37
N HIS A 206 10.38 -6.02 4.13
CA HIS A 206 10.79 -7.03 3.16
C HIS A 206 12.30 -6.93 2.89
N ASP A 207 13.04 -7.99 3.21
CA ASP A 207 14.45 -8.13 2.85
C ASP A 207 14.56 -8.73 1.44
N ARG A 208 15.02 -7.92 0.49
CA ARG A 208 15.15 -8.31 -0.91
C ARG A 208 16.24 -9.35 -1.17
N ARG A 209 17.24 -9.44 -0.29
CA ARG A 209 18.35 -10.40 -0.42
C ARG A 209 17.87 -11.81 -0.13
N THR A 210 16.95 -11.96 0.81
CA THR A 210 16.41 -13.26 1.24
C THR A 210 15.02 -13.52 0.70
N SER A 211 14.35 -12.53 0.12
CA SER A 211 12.92 -12.54 -0.24
C SER A 211 12.03 -12.93 0.94
N LYS A 212 12.42 -12.57 2.15
CA LYS A 212 11.67 -12.79 3.38
C LYS A 212 11.27 -11.46 3.98
N GLY A 213 10.25 -11.47 4.83
CA GLY A 213 9.83 -10.27 5.50
C GLY A 213 9.21 -10.52 6.86
N ILE A 214 9.10 -9.45 7.63
CA ILE A 214 8.53 -9.42 8.97
C ILE A 214 7.28 -8.55 8.91
N LEU A 215 6.15 -9.11 9.32
CA LEU A 215 4.90 -8.39 9.52
C LEU A 215 4.76 -8.06 11.00
N LEU A 216 4.54 -6.81 11.30
CA LEU A 216 4.36 -6.28 12.64
C LEU A 216 3.10 -5.44 12.71
N SER A 217 2.41 -5.50 13.84
CA SER A 217 1.28 -4.64 14.18
C SER A 217 1.62 -3.83 15.42
N ALA A 218 1.40 -2.52 15.35
CA ALA A 218 1.51 -1.63 16.51
C ALA A 218 0.11 -1.14 16.88
N GLU A 219 -0.35 -1.45 18.11
CA GLU A 219 -1.68 -1.07 18.58
C GLU A 219 -1.77 0.38 19.05
N GLU A 220 -0.66 0.97 19.45
CA GLU A 220 -0.47 2.41 19.69
C GLU A 220 1.00 2.72 19.55
N PHE A 221 1.35 3.80 18.86
CA PHE A 221 2.66 4.37 19.02
C PHE A 221 2.72 5.08 20.39
N LYS A 222 2.89 4.31 21.45
CA LYS A 222 3.31 4.92 22.73
C LYS A 222 4.67 5.54 22.49
N ILE A 223 4.76 6.82 22.81
CA ILE A 223 6.02 7.54 22.84
C ILE A 223 6.87 6.84 23.90
N LEU A 224 7.85 6.07 23.47
CA LEU A 224 8.92 5.61 24.34
C LEU A 224 9.92 6.76 24.53
#